data_371af0d08a8f192e3b20c3a48b2e66a7
#
_entry.id   371af0d08a8f192e3b20c3a48b2e66a7
#
_cell.length_a   1.000
_cell.length_b   1.000
_cell.length_c   1.000
_cell.angle_alpha   90.00
_cell.angle_beta   90.00
_cell.angle_gamma   90.00
#
_symmetry.space_group_name_H-M   'P 1'
#
loop_
_entity.id
_entity.type
_entity.pdbx_description
1 polymer ?
#
loop_
_entity_poly.entity_id
_entity_poly.type
_entity_poly.pdbx_seq_one_letter_code
_entity_poly.pdbx_strand_id
1 'polypeptide(L)'
;RAYAKTLGLSYIFTPQMVINGSGSEVGSDKMAVMTAIENARESTARHLDITVTQDGAGGLKVALPAAATGDVPATGDAIVWLVNFDRHHLTEVTAGENTGRMMKNNHVVRGHKAIGTWTGAALEISLRPDQMADAGASDGCAVLVQSGNFGPIIGAASLWLDGAN
;
A
#
# COMPACT_ATOMS: atom_id res chain seq x y z
N ARG A 1 6.33 -14.01 -1.04
CA ARG A 1 6.54 -14.99 -2.14
C ARG A 1 5.93 -14.52 -3.46
N ALA A 2 4.72 -13.91 -3.44
CA ALA A 2 4.06 -13.43 -4.65
C ALA A 2 4.90 -12.37 -5.38
N TYR A 3 5.34 -11.32 -4.70
CA TYR A 3 6.24 -10.32 -5.29
C TYR A 3 7.56 -10.91 -5.83
N ALA A 4 8.15 -11.88 -5.13
CA ALA A 4 9.36 -12.53 -5.63
C ALA A 4 9.14 -13.17 -7.01
N LYS A 5 7.99 -13.82 -7.20
CA LYS A 5 7.61 -14.40 -8.49
C LYS A 5 7.39 -13.31 -9.56
N THR A 6 6.62 -12.27 -9.23
CA THR A 6 6.30 -11.18 -10.17
C THR A 6 7.55 -10.40 -10.58
N LEU A 7 8.47 -10.17 -9.63
CA LEU A 7 9.73 -9.45 -9.86
C LEU A 7 10.85 -10.36 -10.42
N GLY A 8 10.57 -11.64 -10.69
CA GLY A 8 11.54 -12.57 -11.24
C GLY A 8 12.74 -12.87 -10.32
N LEU A 9 12.56 -12.74 -9.00
CA LEU A 9 13.61 -12.98 -8.03
C LEU A 9 13.89 -14.47 -7.90
N SER A 10 15.17 -14.85 -7.98
CA SER A 10 15.61 -16.25 -7.88
C SER A 10 15.49 -16.81 -6.46
N TYR A 11 15.46 -15.96 -5.43
CA TYR A 11 15.32 -16.33 -4.02
C TYR A 11 14.59 -15.26 -3.21
N ILE A 12 14.10 -15.65 -2.05
CA ILE A 12 13.45 -14.77 -1.07
C ILE A 12 14.44 -14.47 0.03
N PHE A 13 14.53 -13.21 0.42
CA PHE A 13 15.42 -12.74 1.48
C PHE A 13 14.67 -11.85 2.49
N THR A 14 15.26 -11.68 3.66
CA THR A 14 14.74 -10.86 4.74
C THR A 14 15.89 -10.06 5.35
N PRO A 15 15.74 -8.79 5.62
CA PRO A 15 14.57 -7.93 5.34
C PRO A 15 14.47 -7.56 3.85
N GLN A 16 13.27 -7.59 3.30
CA GLN A 16 13.00 -7.21 1.92
C GLN A 16 12.18 -5.92 1.86
N MET A 17 12.64 -4.95 1.07
CA MET A 17 11.87 -3.76 0.71
C MET A 17 11.33 -3.90 -0.70
N VAL A 18 10.03 -3.66 -0.88
CA VAL A 18 9.40 -3.60 -2.19
C VAL A 18 9.00 -2.15 -2.45
N ILE A 19 9.48 -1.58 -3.55
CA ILE A 19 9.28 -0.18 -3.92
C ILE A 19 8.26 -0.13 -5.06
N ASN A 20 7.12 0.53 -4.82
CA ASN A 20 6.01 0.72 -5.75
C ASN A 20 5.55 -0.59 -6.45
N GLY A 21 5.77 -1.76 -5.84
CA GLY A 21 5.43 -3.04 -6.45
C GLY A 21 6.25 -3.43 -7.68
N SER A 22 7.23 -2.63 -8.07
CA SER A 22 8.04 -2.79 -9.30
C SER A 22 9.53 -3.02 -9.06
N GLY A 23 10.03 -2.70 -7.86
CA GLY A 23 11.42 -2.90 -7.46
C GLY A 23 11.55 -3.61 -6.13
N SER A 24 12.69 -4.23 -5.87
CA SER A 24 12.97 -4.90 -4.59
C SER A 24 14.45 -4.78 -4.22
N GLU A 25 14.70 -4.39 -2.97
CA GLU A 25 16.03 -4.22 -2.39
C GLU A 25 16.15 -4.91 -1.05
N VAL A 26 17.38 -5.21 -0.63
CA VAL A 26 17.66 -5.71 0.71
C VAL A 26 17.45 -4.57 1.71
N GLY A 27 16.49 -4.73 2.63
CA GLY A 27 16.07 -3.66 3.53
C GLY A 27 17.15 -3.16 4.51
N SER A 28 18.23 -3.92 4.72
CA SER A 28 19.40 -3.48 5.50
C SER A 28 20.39 -2.65 4.68
N ASP A 29 20.32 -2.66 3.35
CA ASP A 29 21.11 -1.79 2.49
C ASP A 29 20.40 -0.46 2.27
N LYS A 30 20.66 0.47 3.19
CA LYS A 30 20.04 1.80 3.18
C LYS A 30 20.32 2.57 1.88
N MET A 31 21.52 2.45 1.34
CA MET A 31 21.89 3.20 0.12
C MET A 31 21.12 2.66 -1.10
N ALA A 32 21.09 1.35 -1.28
CA ALA A 32 20.34 0.73 -2.37
C ALA A 32 18.84 1.06 -2.27
N VAL A 33 18.25 0.97 -1.08
CA VAL A 33 16.85 1.32 -0.84
C VAL A 33 16.57 2.79 -1.19
N MET A 34 17.41 3.73 -0.72
CA MET A 34 17.21 5.16 -0.99
C MET A 34 17.34 5.48 -2.48
N THR A 35 18.33 4.90 -3.16
CA THR A 35 18.49 5.04 -4.62
C THR A 35 17.29 4.50 -5.37
N ALA A 36 16.78 3.34 -4.98
CA ALA A 36 15.60 2.75 -5.62
C ALA A 36 14.33 3.60 -5.40
N ILE A 37 14.19 4.24 -4.23
CA ILE A 37 13.08 5.18 -3.96
C ILE A 37 13.22 6.43 -4.85
N GLU A 38 14.41 7.00 -4.97
CA GLU A 38 14.64 8.17 -5.82
C GLU A 38 14.39 7.87 -7.29
N ASN A 39 14.89 6.77 -7.79
CA ASN A 39 14.61 6.32 -9.16
C ASN A 39 13.10 6.12 -9.39
N ALA A 40 12.38 5.59 -8.40
CA ALA A 40 10.93 5.43 -8.49
C ALA A 40 10.19 6.78 -8.49
N ARG A 41 10.72 7.80 -7.80
CA ARG A 41 10.16 9.18 -7.79
C ARG A 41 10.43 9.92 -9.10
N GLU A 42 11.60 9.71 -9.69
CA GLU A 42 12.00 10.33 -10.96
C GLU A 42 11.41 9.61 -12.17
N SER A 43 10.86 8.41 -11.95
CA SER A 43 10.21 7.64 -13.00
C SER A 43 9.12 8.49 -13.65
N THR A 44 9.16 8.59 -14.98
CA THR A 44 8.14 9.24 -15.80
C THR A 44 6.83 8.45 -15.86
N ALA A 45 6.78 7.29 -15.21
CA ALA A 45 5.54 6.54 -15.06
C ALA A 45 4.50 7.44 -14.36
N ARG A 46 3.40 7.68 -15.02
CA ARG A 46 2.32 8.52 -14.50
C ARG A 46 1.71 7.84 -13.29
N HIS A 47 1.53 8.62 -12.24
CA HIS A 47 0.80 8.20 -11.06
C HIS A 47 -0.64 8.66 -11.16
N LEU A 48 -1.55 7.79 -10.76
CA LEU A 48 -2.96 8.13 -10.66
C LEU A 48 -3.18 8.97 -9.38
N ASP A 49 -3.70 10.18 -9.54
CA ASP A 49 -4.02 11.06 -8.43
C ASP A 49 -5.32 10.59 -7.74
N ILE A 50 -5.17 9.98 -6.58
CA ILE A 50 -6.28 9.46 -5.79
C ILE A 50 -6.65 10.48 -4.73
N THR A 51 -7.93 10.79 -4.61
CA THR A 51 -8.45 11.57 -3.48
C THR A 51 -9.10 10.63 -2.47
N VAL A 52 -8.68 10.73 -1.22
CA VAL A 52 -9.24 9.97 -0.10
C VAL A 52 -9.64 10.95 1.00
N THR A 53 -10.90 10.90 1.42
CA THR A 53 -11.43 11.76 2.49
C THR A 53 -12.28 10.96 3.45
N GLN A 54 -12.23 11.32 4.73
CA GLN A 54 -13.15 10.78 5.75
C GLN A 54 -14.40 11.66 5.78
N ASP A 55 -15.58 11.05 5.79
CA ASP A 55 -16.83 11.79 5.97
C ASP A 55 -17.11 12.01 7.46
N GLY A 56 -18.08 12.91 7.75
CA GLY A 56 -18.44 13.25 9.14
C GLY A 56 -19.06 12.11 9.95
N ALA A 57 -19.38 10.97 9.31
CA ALA A 57 -19.86 9.75 9.96
C ALA A 57 -18.75 8.73 10.21
N GLY A 58 -17.49 9.06 9.86
CA GLY A 58 -16.35 8.17 9.97
C GLY A 58 -16.21 7.19 8.80
N GLY A 59 -16.99 7.34 7.75
CA GLY A 59 -16.85 6.60 6.51
C GLY A 59 -15.73 7.15 5.63
N LEU A 60 -15.40 6.45 4.56
CA LEU A 60 -14.35 6.83 3.62
C LEU A 60 -14.94 7.08 2.24
N LYS A 61 -14.53 8.18 1.60
CA LYS A 61 -14.78 8.45 0.20
C LYS A 61 -13.47 8.41 -0.57
N VAL A 62 -13.45 7.64 -1.63
CA VAL A 62 -12.30 7.47 -2.52
C VAL A 62 -12.72 7.88 -3.92
N ALA A 63 -11.98 8.79 -4.53
CA ALA A 63 -12.20 9.18 -5.92
C ALA A 63 -10.94 8.93 -6.75
N LEU A 64 -11.12 8.21 -7.84
CA LEU A 64 -10.10 7.93 -8.84
C LEU A 64 -10.49 8.64 -10.14
N PRO A 65 -9.58 9.40 -10.76
CA PRO A 65 -9.87 10.05 -12.04
C PRO A 65 -9.98 9.02 -13.17
N ALA A 66 -10.54 9.47 -14.30
CA ALA A 66 -10.37 8.73 -15.54
C ALA A 66 -8.90 8.75 -15.98
N ALA A 67 -8.45 7.66 -16.58
CA ALA A 67 -7.13 7.59 -17.17
C ALA A 67 -6.97 8.68 -18.26
N ALA A 68 -5.85 9.38 -18.24
CA ALA A 68 -5.48 10.15 -19.42
C ALA A 68 -5.09 9.20 -20.57
N THR A 69 -5.13 9.69 -21.79
CA THR A 69 -4.77 8.87 -22.96
C THR A 69 -3.37 8.29 -22.80
N GLY A 70 -3.25 6.97 -22.73
CA GLY A 70 -2.00 6.26 -22.52
C GLY A 70 -1.70 5.86 -21.07
N ASP A 71 -2.55 6.18 -20.10
CA ASP A 71 -2.34 5.88 -18.68
C ASP A 71 -2.99 4.55 -18.21
N VAL A 72 -3.78 3.91 -19.08
CA VAL A 72 -4.35 2.60 -18.73
C VAL A 72 -3.21 1.59 -18.64
N PRO A 73 -3.12 0.80 -17.55
CA PRO A 73 -2.11 -0.23 -17.44
C PRO A 73 -2.16 -1.15 -18.66
N ALA A 74 -1.02 -1.45 -19.25
CA ALA A 74 -0.91 -2.37 -20.39
C ALA A 74 -1.43 -3.79 -20.08
N THR A 75 -1.65 -4.09 -18.80
CA THR A 75 -2.09 -5.39 -18.28
C THR A 75 -3.60 -5.46 -17.97
N GLY A 76 -4.38 -4.41 -18.31
CA GLY A 76 -5.82 -4.36 -18.04
C GLY A 76 -6.16 -3.74 -16.68
N ASP A 77 -7.18 -4.29 -16.01
CA ASP A 77 -7.75 -3.73 -14.79
C ASP A 77 -6.77 -3.64 -13.62
N ALA A 78 -6.91 -2.60 -12.80
CA ALA A 78 -6.18 -2.43 -11.57
C ALA A 78 -7.07 -2.66 -10.35
N ILE A 79 -6.55 -3.36 -9.35
CA ILE A 79 -7.26 -3.60 -8.09
C ILE A 79 -7.09 -2.38 -7.19
N VAL A 80 -8.19 -1.91 -6.63
CA VAL A 80 -8.20 -0.86 -5.59
C VAL A 80 -8.22 -1.54 -4.23
N TRP A 81 -7.15 -1.35 -3.46
CA TRP A 81 -6.97 -1.92 -2.13
C TRP A 81 -7.22 -0.87 -1.06
N LEU A 82 -7.95 -1.23 -0.02
CA LEU A 82 -7.93 -0.56 1.28
C LEU A 82 -6.94 -1.29 2.18
N VAL A 83 -6.00 -0.55 2.76
CA VAL A 83 -4.98 -1.07 3.68
C VAL A 83 -5.08 -0.30 4.98
N ASN A 84 -5.36 -0.98 6.08
CA ASN A 84 -5.39 -0.41 7.42
C ASN A 84 -4.05 -0.65 8.12
N PHE A 85 -3.54 0.37 8.83
CA PHE A 85 -2.24 0.29 9.49
C PHE A 85 -2.21 1.04 10.81
N ASP A 86 -1.40 0.53 11.76
CA ASP A 86 -1.09 1.21 13.01
C ASP A 86 0.06 2.20 12.79
N ARG A 87 -0.02 3.35 13.45
CA ARG A 87 1.09 4.33 13.48
C ARG A 87 2.33 3.71 14.11
N HIS A 88 2.13 3.05 15.22
CA HIS A 88 3.14 2.34 15.98
C HIS A 88 2.62 1.00 16.47
N HIS A 89 3.42 -0.02 16.37
CA HIS A 89 3.10 -1.33 16.91
C HIS A 89 4.30 -1.86 17.70
N LEU A 90 4.06 -2.26 18.94
CA LEU A 90 5.07 -2.87 19.79
C LEU A 90 4.92 -4.38 19.68
N THR A 91 6.00 -5.06 19.33
CA THR A 91 6.05 -6.53 19.23
C THR A 91 7.09 -7.04 20.21
N GLU A 92 6.69 -7.92 21.14
CA GLU A 92 7.62 -8.67 21.96
C GLU A 92 8.26 -9.76 21.11
N VAL A 93 9.59 -9.81 21.13
CA VAL A 93 10.34 -10.86 20.46
C VAL A 93 10.39 -12.09 21.36
N THR A 94 9.66 -13.13 20.96
CA THR A 94 9.51 -14.36 21.79
C THR A 94 10.54 -15.44 21.50
N ALA A 95 11.37 -15.30 20.45
CA ALA A 95 12.38 -16.29 20.07
C ALA A 95 13.55 -15.67 19.30
N GLY A 96 14.70 -16.36 19.29
CA GLY A 96 15.92 -15.95 18.60
C GLY A 96 16.82 -15.04 19.46
N GLU A 97 17.85 -14.46 18.84
CA GLU A 97 18.88 -13.66 19.52
C GLU A 97 18.35 -12.39 20.22
N ASN A 98 17.19 -11.90 19.80
CA ASN A 98 16.55 -10.72 20.36
C ASN A 98 15.40 -11.05 21.33
N THR A 99 15.29 -12.29 21.80
CA THR A 99 14.24 -12.71 22.75
C THR A 99 14.15 -11.78 23.95
N GLY A 100 12.94 -11.39 24.32
CA GLY A 100 12.64 -10.49 25.44
C GLY A 100 12.78 -8.99 25.11
N ARG A 101 13.17 -8.64 23.89
CA ARG A 101 13.18 -7.24 23.45
C ARG A 101 11.83 -6.81 22.90
N MET A 102 11.47 -5.55 23.18
CA MET A 102 10.32 -4.89 22.54
C MET A 102 10.78 -4.19 21.27
N MET A 103 10.22 -4.61 20.13
CA MET A 103 10.47 -3.97 18.86
C MET A 103 9.34 -2.98 18.55
N LYS A 104 9.69 -1.72 18.28
CA LYS A 104 8.76 -0.70 17.81
C LYS A 104 8.80 -0.67 16.30
N ASN A 105 7.68 -1.02 15.67
CA ASN A 105 7.47 -0.94 14.24
C ASN A 105 6.54 0.24 13.92
N ASN A 106 6.72 0.86 12.77
CA ASN A 106 5.88 1.97 12.30
C ASN A 106 5.09 1.52 11.07
N HIS A 107 3.88 2.08 10.90
CA HIS A 107 2.99 1.81 9.77
C HIS A 107 2.77 0.31 9.55
N VAL A 108 2.46 -0.40 10.64
CA VAL A 108 2.26 -1.85 10.58
C VAL A 108 0.88 -2.14 10.00
N VAL A 109 0.86 -2.82 8.87
CA VAL A 109 -0.39 -3.23 8.22
C VAL A 109 -1.14 -4.21 9.12
N ARG A 110 -2.40 -3.89 9.44
CA ARG A 110 -3.30 -4.72 10.26
C ARG A 110 -4.18 -5.60 9.40
N GLY A 111 -4.51 -5.10 8.22
CA GLY A 111 -5.29 -5.83 7.25
C GLY A 111 -5.40 -5.08 5.93
N HIS A 112 -5.87 -5.79 4.93
CA HIS A 112 -6.13 -5.20 3.63
C HIS A 112 -7.27 -5.94 2.94
N LYS A 113 -8.02 -5.22 2.12
CA LYS A 113 -9.08 -5.82 1.28
C LYS A 113 -9.21 -5.09 -0.05
N ALA A 114 -9.64 -5.80 -1.08
CA ALA A 114 -10.05 -5.19 -2.33
C ALA A 114 -11.39 -4.46 -2.11
N ILE A 115 -11.46 -3.20 -2.55
CA ILE A 115 -12.66 -2.37 -2.44
C ILE A 115 -13.25 -2.00 -3.80
N GLY A 116 -12.55 -2.31 -4.88
CA GLY A 116 -13.01 -2.07 -6.24
C GLY A 116 -11.99 -2.48 -7.28
N THR A 117 -12.38 -2.28 -8.53
CA THR A 117 -11.53 -2.48 -9.71
C THR A 117 -11.59 -1.20 -10.56
N TRP A 118 -10.43 -0.65 -10.90
CA TRP A 118 -10.34 0.50 -11.76
C TRP A 118 -9.96 0.05 -13.18
N THR A 119 -10.81 0.41 -14.13
CA THR A 119 -10.71 0.00 -15.56
C THR A 119 -10.27 1.14 -16.48
N GLY A 120 -9.81 2.23 -15.89
CA GLY A 120 -9.46 3.45 -16.64
C GLY A 120 -10.58 4.49 -16.69
N ALA A 121 -11.80 4.17 -16.29
CA ALA A 121 -12.88 5.14 -16.10
C ALA A 121 -12.80 5.80 -14.72
N ALA A 122 -13.34 7.02 -14.59
CA ALA A 122 -13.49 7.64 -13.26
C ALA A 122 -14.30 6.72 -12.35
N LEU A 123 -13.86 6.57 -11.10
CA LEU A 123 -14.48 5.66 -10.13
C LEU A 123 -14.59 6.35 -8.77
N GLU A 124 -15.78 6.30 -8.20
CA GLU A 124 -16.03 6.72 -6.82
C GLU A 124 -16.42 5.52 -5.97
N ILE A 125 -15.79 5.40 -4.80
CA ILE A 125 -16.07 4.34 -3.83
C ILE A 125 -16.41 5.02 -2.50
N SER A 126 -17.52 4.63 -1.91
CA SER A 126 -17.90 5.05 -0.55
C SER A 126 -17.94 3.84 0.35
N LEU A 127 -17.23 3.91 1.48
CA LEU A 127 -17.19 2.86 2.49
C LEU A 127 -17.77 3.38 3.78
N ARG A 128 -18.68 2.62 4.38
CA ARG A 128 -19.17 2.88 5.73
C ARG A 128 -18.12 2.47 6.77
N PRO A 129 -18.18 2.97 8.01
CA PRO A 129 -17.23 2.60 9.08
C PRO A 129 -17.13 1.10 9.32
N ASP A 130 -18.25 0.37 9.28
CA ASP A 130 -18.27 -1.08 9.42
C ASP A 130 -17.48 -1.79 8.30
N GLN A 131 -17.57 -1.29 7.09
CA GLN A 131 -16.82 -1.83 5.95
C GLN A 131 -15.32 -1.53 6.03
N MET A 132 -14.94 -0.45 6.68
CA MET A 132 -13.53 -0.14 6.94
C MET A 132 -12.94 -1.06 8.01
N ALA A 133 -13.72 -1.37 9.04
CA ALA A 133 -13.32 -2.24 10.15
C ALA A 133 -12.99 -3.67 9.70
N ASP A 134 -13.53 -4.16 8.59
CA ASP A 134 -13.20 -5.47 8.02
C ASP A 134 -11.71 -5.63 7.69
N ALA A 135 -11.01 -4.53 7.46
CA ALA A 135 -9.56 -4.52 7.24
C ALA A 135 -8.75 -4.36 8.56
N GLY A 136 -9.39 -4.54 9.72
CA GLY A 136 -8.80 -4.41 11.06
C GLY A 136 -8.89 -2.98 11.61
N ALA A 137 -8.96 -2.87 12.94
CA ALA A 137 -8.85 -1.58 13.63
C ALA A 137 -7.45 -0.98 13.40
N SER A 138 -7.36 0.33 13.22
CA SER A 138 -6.12 1.00 12.85
C SER A 138 -6.14 2.50 13.14
N ASP A 139 -4.94 3.09 13.18
CA ASP A 139 -4.75 4.54 13.34
C ASP A 139 -4.90 5.28 12.00
N GLY A 140 -4.71 4.58 10.90
CA GLY A 140 -4.77 5.15 9.56
C GLY A 140 -5.11 4.13 8.49
N CYS A 141 -5.43 4.64 7.32
CA CYS A 141 -5.65 3.80 6.14
C CYS A 141 -4.92 4.35 4.91
N ALA A 142 -4.64 3.47 3.98
CA ALA A 142 -4.16 3.81 2.65
C ALA A 142 -5.04 3.16 1.59
N VAL A 143 -5.22 3.87 0.49
CA VAL A 143 -5.79 3.31 -0.73
C VAL A 143 -4.67 3.15 -1.73
N LEU A 144 -4.51 1.94 -2.26
CA LEU A 144 -3.52 1.62 -3.28
C LEU A 144 -4.25 1.15 -4.53
N VAL A 145 -3.82 1.63 -5.69
CA VAL A 145 -4.27 1.12 -6.99
C VAL A 145 -3.13 0.32 -7.58
N GLN A 146 -3.34 -0.98 -7.71
CA GLN A 146 -2.33 -1.93 -8.14
C GLN A 146 -2.69 -2.57 -9.47
N SER A 147 -1.80 -2.47 -10.43
CA SER A 147 -1.95 -3.11 -11.75
C SER A 147 -1.83 -4.63 -11.63
N GLY A 148 -2.89 -5.35 -11.98
CA GLY A 148 -2.94 -6.81 -11.88
C GLY A 148 -2.68 -7.34 -10.46
N ASN A 149 -2.36 -8.62 -10.35
CA ASN A 149 -2.01 -9.26 -9.08
C ASN A 149 -0.50 -9.08 -8.80
N PHE A 150 -0.17 -8.28 -7.77
CA PHE A 150 1.22 -8.02 -7.34
C PHE A 150 2.09 -7.30 -8.37
N GLY A 151 1.49 -6.57 -9.31
CA GLY A 151 2.19 -5.68 -10.21
C GLY A 151 2.45 -4.29 -9.60
N PRO A 152 2.86 -3.31 -10.44
CA PRO A 152 3.14 -1.96 -9.99
C PRO A 152 1.97 -1.29 -9.28
N ILE A 153 2.28 -0.50 -8.25
CA ILE A 153 1.35 0.45 -7.64
C ILE A 153 1.35 1.70 -8.53
N ILE A 154 0.21 2.00 -9.14
CA ILE A 154 0.03 3.11 -10.07
C ILE A 154 -0.62 4.34 -9.41
N GLY A 155 -1.10 4.19 -8.18
CA GLY A 155 -1.64 5.30 -7.39
C GLY A 155 -1.69 4.91 -5.93
N ALA A 156 -1.48 5.88 -5.05
CA ALA A 156 -1.56 5.70 -3.61
C ALA A 156 -1.99 6.99 -2.92
N ALA A 157 -2.85 6.88 -1.93
CA ALA A 157 -3.18 7.95 -1.01
C ALA A 157 -3.36 7.39 0.39
N SER A 158 -3.05 8.16 1.41
CA SER A 158 -3.20 7.75 2.81
C SER A 158 -3.81 8.85 3.65
N LEU A 159 -4.43 8.44 4.75
CA LEU A 159 -5.10 9.36 5.67
C LEU A 159 -5.02 8.77 7.08
N TRP A 160 -4.83 9.63 8.07
CA TRP A 160 -5.01 9.29 9.48
C TRP A 160 -6.48 9.35 9.81
N LEU A 161 -6.99 8.34 10.52
CA LEU A 161 -8.39 8.29 10.89
C LEU A 161 -8.63 9.14 12.14
N ASP A 162 -9.70 9.96 12.10
CA ASP A 162 -10.08 10.77 13.25
C ASP A 162 -10.53 9.86 14.41
N GLY A 163 -10.01 10.14 15.60
CA GLY A 163 -10.26 9.32 16.79
C GLY A 163 -9.22 8.25 17.10
N ALA A 164 -8.20 8.07 16.26
CA ALA A 164 -7.02 7.27 16.55
C ALA A 164 -6.04 8.09 17.41
N ASN A 165 -6.09 7.87 18.74
CA ASN A 165 -5.16 8.45 19.74
C ASN A 165 -4.05 7.47 20.09
#